data_e4a539b21ead54dcd65a082ad382a6d3
#
_entry.id   e4a539b21ead54dcd65a082ad382a6d3
#
_cell.length_a   1.000
_cell.length_b   1.000
_cell.length_c   1.000
_cell.angle_alpha   90.00
_cell.angle_beta   90.00
_cell.angle_gamma   90.00
#
_symmetry.space_group_name_H-M   'P 1'
#
loop_
_entity.id
_entity.type
_entity.pdbx_description
1 polymer ?
#
loop_
_entity_poly.entity_id
_entity_poly.type
_entity_poly.pdbx_seq_one_letter_code
_entity_poly.pdbx_strand_id
1 'polypeptide(L)'
;TSVPQASFIELENSPGIRFIGLPKDRIDRIVKNNPGYIYGKIPASAYKSLDKDIPTLGIVTSMIVHKDLSYDLVYKMTKSFWDNHAEFVKVKGVWKRVLLKKAVDGAAVPIHPGAAKYYKEQGVM
;
A
#
# COMPACT_ATOMS: atom_id res chain seq x y z
N THR A 1 -4.85 -6.82 4.21
CA THR A 1 -3.86 -7.36 5.16
C THR A 1 -2.45 -7.29 4.57
N SER A 2 -1.43 -7.24 5.42
CA SER A 2 -0.03 -7.26 4.96
C SER A 2 0.40 -8.67 4.57
N VAL A 3 1.34 -8.78 3.63
CA VAL A 3 1.94 -10.04 3.20
C VAL A 3 3.42 -10.01 3.59
N PRO A 4 3.98 -11.07 4.20
CA PRO A 4 3.32 -12.30 4.64
C PRO A 4 2.42 -12.13 5.86
N GLN A 5 1.44 -13.01 6.03
CA GLN A 5 0.53 -13.05 7.17
C GLN A 5 0.76 -14.33 7.98
N ALA A 6 0.83 -14.20 9.31
CA ALA A 6 1.17 -15.30 10.21
C ALA A 6 0.23 -16.51 10.07
N SER A 7 -1.10 -16.26 9.97
CA SER A 7 -2.08 -17.35 9.79
C SER A 7 -1.86 -18.18 8.53
N PHE A 8 -1.37 -17.57 7.44
CA PHE A 8 -1.07 -18.32 6.21
C PHE A 8 0.22 -19.11 6.33
N ILE A 9 1.21 -18.59 7.09
CA ILE A 9 2.44 -19.33 7.41
C ILE A 9 2.12 -20.56 8.27
N GLU A 10 1.22 -20.43 9.23
CA GLU A 10 0.73 -21.55 10.03
C GLU A 10 0.07 -22.62 9.17
N LEU A 11 -0.84 -22.21 8.27
CA LEU A 11 -1.54 -23.14 7.38
C LEU A 11 -0.60 -23.87 6.41
N GLU A 12 0.50 -23.23 5.97
CA GLU A 12 1.52 -23.91 5.16
C GLU A 12 2.21 -25.06 5.88
N ASN A 13 2.36 -24.93 7.20
CA ASN A 13 3.06 -25.92 8.05
C ASN A 13 2.13 -27.02 8.60
N SER A 14 0.82 -26.96 8.32
CA SER A 14 -0.20 -27.91 8.75
C SER A 14 -0.71 -28.71 7.53
N PRO A 15 -2.00 -28.75 7.18
CA PRO A 15 -2.46 -29.55 6.05
C PRO A 15 -2.02 -29.02 4.67
N GLY A 16 -1.39 -27.86 4.65
CA GLY A 16 -1.01 -27.16 3.42
C GLY A 16 -2.12 -26.25 2.88
N ILE A 17 -1.72 -25.25 2.10
CA ILE A 17 -2.62 -24.31 1.44
C ILE A 17 -2.28 -24.20 -0.06
N ARG A 18 -3.29 -23.88 -0.84
CA ARG A 18 -3.14 -23.52 -2.24
C ARG A 18 -3.64 -22.11 -2.46
N PHE A 19 -2.77 -21.23 -2.95
CA PHE A 19 -3.14 -19.88 -3.36
C PHE A 19 -3.78 -19.90 -4.74
N ILE A 20 -4.92 -19.23 -4.88
CA ILE A 20 -5.61 -19.08 -6.16
C ILE A 20 -5.54 -17.61 -6.55
N GLY A 21 -4.90 -17.34 -7.70
CA GLY A 21 -4.81 -16.00 -8.26
C GLY A 21 -6.15 -15.55 -8.86
N LEU A 22 -6.37 -14.24 -8.83
CA LEU A 22 -7.51 -13.64 -9.53
C LEU A 22 -7.17 -13.44 -11.01
N PRO A 23 -8.08 -13.80 -11.94
CA PRO A 23 -7.92 -13.49 -13.35
C PRO A 23 -7.82 -11.97 -13.58
N LYS A 24 -7.00 -11.58 -14.57
CA LYS A 24 -6.71 -10.17 -14.85
C LYS A 24 -7.99 -9.37 -15.16
N ASP A 25 -8.90 -9.90 -15.95
CA ASP A 25 -10.17 -9.26 -16.32
C ASP A 25 -11.05 -8.95 -15.10
N ARG A 26 -10.99 -9.80 -14.08
CA ARG A 26 -11.70 -9.60 -12.81
C ARG A 26 -11.06 -8.48 -11.99
N ILE A 27 -9.73 -8.47 -11.93
CA ILE A 27 -8.98 -7.39 -11.25
C ILE A 27 -9.27 -6.06 -11.95
N ASP A 28 -9.17 -6.00 -13.28
CA ASP A 28 -9.44 -4.81 -14.09
C ASP A 28 -10.82 -4.21 -13.80
N ARG A 29 -11.84 -5.06 -13.78
CA ARG A 29 -13.22 -4.63 -13.50
C ARG A 29 -13.39 -4.07 -12.09
N ILE A 30 -12.75 -4.69 -11.08
CA ILE A 30 -12.87 -4.25 -9.69
C ILE A 30 -12.12 -2.93 -9.50
N VAL A 31 -10.90 -2.82 -9.98
CA VAL A 31 -10.07 -1.61 -9.87
C VAL A 31 -10.73 -0.43 -10.58
N LYS A 32 -11.30 -0.66 -11.78
CA LYS A 32 -12.01 0.40 -12.53
C LYS A 32 -13.20 0.97 -11.76
N ASN A 33 -13.93 0.14 -11.03
CA ASN A 33 -15.18 0.53 -10.38
C ASN A 33 -15.02 0.90 -8.90
N ASN A 34 -13.83 0.72 -8.32
CA ASN A 34 -13.59 0.92 -6.89
C ASN A 34 -12.23 1.60 -6.66
N PRO A 35 -12.18 2.92 -6.45
CA PRO A 35 -10.93 3.70 -6.34
C PRO A 35 -9.98 3.25 -5.23
N GLY A 36 -10.48 2.60 -4.18
CA GLY A 36 -9.66 2.10 -3.07
C GLY A 36 -8.91 0.80 -3.37
N TYR A 37 -9.12 0.20 -4.54
CA TYR A 37 -8.42 -1.02 -4.96
C TYR A 37 -7.37 -0.71 -6.03
N ILE A 38 -6.26 -1.43 -5.95
CA ILE A 38 -5.18 -1.37 -6.93
C ILE A 38 -4.79 -2.78 -7.36
N TYR A 39 -4.02 -2.89 -8.42
CA TYR A 39 -3.35 -4.14 -8.75
C TYR A 39 -2.37 -4.51 -7.63
N GLY A 40 -2.52 -5.72 -7.14
CA GLY A 40 -1.63 -6.29 -6.14
C GLY A 40 -1.06 -7.62 -6.60
N LYS A 41 -0.03 -8.07 -5.91
CA LYS A 41 0.50 -9.42 -6.05
C LYS A 41 0.99 -9.94 -4.71
N ILE A 42 0.84 -11.23 -4.50
CA ILE A 42 1.52 -11.95 -3.43
C ILE A 42 2.84 -12.44 -4.05
N PRO A 43 3.99 -11.93 -3.59
CA PRO A 43 5.27 -12.35 -4.16
C PRO A 43 5.57 -13.81 -3.81
N ALA A 44 6.20 -14.54 -4.73
CA ALA A 44 6.61 -15.93 -4.52
C ALA A 44 7.44 -16.11 -3.23
N SER A 45 8.27 -15.12 -2.91
CA SER A 45 9.09 -15.12 -1.70
C SER A 45 8.32 -14.98 -0.39
N ALA A 46 7.01 -14.73 -0.42
CA ALA A 46 6.21 -14.51 0.79
C ALA A 46 5.83 -15.82 1.50
N TYR A 47 5.69 -16.91 0.75
CA TYR A 47 5.25 -18.20 1.25
C TYR A 47 5.97 -19.35 0.55
N LYS A 48 6.28 -20.41 1.29
CA LYS A 48 7.02 -21.58 0.76
C LYS A 48 6.24 -22.35 -0.33
N SER A 49 4.91 -22.32 -0.24
CA SER A 49 4.01 -22.97 -1.18
C SER A 49 3.85 -22.26 -2.52
N LEU A 50 4.54 -21.10 -2.69
CA LEU A 50 4.47 -20.31 -3.92
C LEU A 50 5.73 -20.51 -4.77
N ASP A 51 5.55 -20.94 -5.99
CA ASP A 51 6.58 -21.02 -7.04
C ASP A 51 6.65 -19.76 -7.92
N LYS A 52 5.59 -18.94 -7.90
CA LYS A 52 5.47 -17.69 -8.68
C LYS A 52 4.61 -16.65 -7.96
N ASP A 53 4.73 -15.41 -8.41
CA ASP A 53 3.88 -14.32 -7.94
C ASP A 53 2.40 -14.61 -8.26
N ILE A 54 1.52 -14.37 -7.29
CA ILE A 54 0.07 -14.58 -7.45
C ILE A 54 -0.62 -13.22 -7.62
N PRO A 55 -1.26 -12.95 -8.77
CA PRO A 55 -2.02 -11.72 -8.97
C PRO A 55 -3.23 -11.66 -8.05
N THR A 56 -3.45 -10.50 -7.45
CA THR A 56 -4.55 -10.26 -6.50
C THR A 56 -4.93 -8.77 -6.49
N LEU A 57 -5.90 -8.42 -5.67
CA LEU A 57 -6.22 -7.03 -5.36
C LEU A 57 -5.35 -6.52 -4.23
N GLY A 58 -4.83 -5.31 -4.40
CA GLY A 58 -4.24 -4.52 -3.34
C GLY A 58 -5.27 -3.54 -2.77
N ILE A 59 -5.09 -3.17 -1.50
CA ILE A 59 -5.86 -2.13 -0.83
C ILE A 59 -4.89 -1.03 -0.43
N VAL A 60 -5.25 0.21 -0.75
CA VAL A 60 -4.49 1.38 -0.33
C VAL A 60 -4.83 1.71 1.11
N THR A 61 -3.81 1.91 1.93
CA THR A 61 -3.95 2.48 3.27
C THR A 61 -3.55 3.94 3.21
N SER A 62 -4.44 4.82 3.63
CA SER A 62 -4.21 6.27 3.61
C SER A 62 -4.26 6.85 5.02
N MET A 63 -3.41 7.82 5.29
CA MET A 63 -3.56 8.69 6.45
C MET A 63 -4.56 9.78 6.09
N ILE A 64 -5.68 9.84 6.81
CA ILE A 64 -6.73 10.83 6.59
C ILE A 64 -6.71 11.89 7.68
N VAL A 65 -7.00 13.12 7.30
CA VAL A 65 -7.08 14.28 8.20
C VAL A 65 -8.37 15.06 7.93
N HIS A 66 -8.82 15.86 8.89
CA HIS A 66 -9.95 16.74 8.66
C HIS A 66 -9.59 17.78 7.59
N LYS A 67 -10.53 18.11 6.70
CA LYS A 67 -10.31 19.04 5.58
C LYS A 67 -9.88 20.45 6.00
N ASP A 68 -10.31 20.88 7.20
CA ASP A 68 -10.04 22.22 7.74
C ASP A 68 -8.79 22.25 8.65
N LEU A 69 -8.01 21.16 8.68
CA LEU A 69 -6.73 21.20 9.37
C LEU A 69 -5.80 22.20 8.69
N SER A 70 -4.95 22.90 9.47
CA SER A 70 -4.15 23.96 8.88
C SER A 70 -3.21 23.42 7.80
N TYR A 71 -3.09 24.19 6.72
CA TYR A 71 -2.22 23.89 5.59
C TYR A 71 -0.79 23.58 6.01
N ASP A 72 -0.21 24.44 6.86
CA ASP A 72 1.17 24.29 7.33
C ASP A 72 1.36 23.05 8.20
N LEU A 73 0.37 22.73 9.03
CA LEU A 73 0.44 21.54 9.87
C LEU A 73 0.46 20.29 9.02
N VAL A 74 -0.46 20.15 8.05
CA VAL A 74 -0.52 18.97 7.18
C VAL A 74 0.72 18.88 6.29
N TYR A 75 1.25 19.99 5.79
CA TYR A 75 2.52 20.01 5.08
C TYR A 75 3.66 19.45 5.95
N LYS A 76 3.80 19.97 7.18
CA LYS A 76 4.83 19.51 8.13
C LYS A 76 4.67 18.05 8.51
N MET A 77 3.43 17.58 8.73
CA MET A 77 3.14 16.15 9.00
C MET A 77 3.59 15.27 7.84
N THR A 78 3.21 15.65 6.62
CA THR A 78 3.57 14.89 5.41
C THR A 78 5.08 14.86 5.21
N LYS A 79 5.74 16.02 5.34
CA LYS A 79 7.19 16.14 5.25
C LYS A 79 7.88 15.29 6.31
N SER A 80 7.49 15.43 7.57
CA SER A 80 8.08 14.69 8.69
C SER A 80 7.95 13.17 8.51
N PHE A 81 6.81 12.69 8.00
CA PHE A 81 6.63 11.28 7.71
C PHE A 81 7.67 10.77 6.70
N TRP A 82 7.86 11.49 5.59
CA TRP A 82 8.79 11.06 4.55
C TRP A 82 10.26 11.27 4.92
N ASP A 83 10.59 12.34 5.63
CA ASP A 83 11.95 12.59 6.14
C ASP A 83 12.40 11.47 7.10
N ASN A 84 11.47 10.90 7.86
CA ASN A 84 11.73 9.83 8.82
C ASN A 84 11.37 8.43 8.31
N HIS A 85 11.06 8.26 7.03
CA HIS A 85 10.62 6.98 6.47
C HIS A 85 11.64 5.85 6.72
N ALA A 86 12.94 6.13 6.68
CA ALA A 86 13.99 5.16 6.96
C ALA A 86 13.90 4.58 8.39
N GLU A 87 13.48 5.38 9.36
CA GLU A 87 13.29 4.91 10.74
C GLU A 87 12.10 3.95 10.84
N PHE A 88 11.00 4.24 10.15
CA PHE A 88 9.87 3.31 10.07
C PHE A 88 10.26 1.96 9.47
N VAL A 89 11.13 1.98 8.44
CA VAL A 89 11.66 0.76 7.82
C VAL A 89 12.45 -0.09 8.82
N LYS A 90 13.23 0.53 9.71
CA LYS A 90 13.97 -0.18 10.77
C LYS A 90 13.03 -0.86 11.77
N VAL A 91 11.93 -0.18 12.13
CA VAL A 91 10.94 -0.71 13.09
C VAL A 91 10.14 -1.86 12.47
N LYS A 92 9.74 -1.73 11.20
CA LYS A 92 8.93 -2.76 10.54
C LYS A 92 9.21 -2.80 9.04
N GLY A 93 9.75 -3.90 8.57
CA GLY A 93 10.20 -4.09 7.18
C GLY A 93 9.12 -3.88 6.11
N VAL A 94 7.83 -3.92 6.45
CA VAL A 94 6.74 -3.66 5.50
C VAL A 94 6.82 -2.23 4.93
N TRP A 95 7.38 -1.27 5.66
CA TRP A 95 7.55 0.10 5.23
C TRP A 95 8.47 0.25 4.00
N LYS A 96 9.34 -0.72 3.72
CA LYS A 96 10.14 -0.77 2.47
C LYS A 96 9.27 -0.73 1.21
N ARG A 97 8.01 -1.15 1.29
CA ARG A 97 7.07 -1.16 0.16
C ARG A 97 6.31 0.15 -0.02
N VAL A 98 6.36 1.03 0.98
CA VAL A 98 5.75 2.36 0.94
C VAL A 98 6.72 3.30 0.25
N LEU A 99 6.43 3.64 -0.99
CA LEU A 99 7.32 4.41 -1.85
C LEU A 99 6.74 5.80 -2.10
N LEU A 100 7.53 6.84 -1.89
CA LEU A 100 7.13 8.23 -2.11
C LEU A 100 6.53 8.44 -3.52
N LYS A 101 7.17 7.90 -4.55
CA LYS A 101 6.70 7.99 -5.94
C LYS A 101 5.31 7.38 -6.21
N LYS A 102 4.78 6.63 -5.25
CA LYS A 102 3.44 6.01 -5.32
C LYS A 102 2.50 6.54 -4.24
N ALA A 103 2.89 7.58 -3.53
CA ALA A 103 2.17 8.06 -2.36
C ALA A 103 0.76 8.58 -2.66
N VAL A 104 0.51 8.99 -3.90
CA VAL A 104 -0.78 9.52 -4.35
C VAL A 104 -1.61 8.50 -5.15
N ASP A 105 -1.02 7.34 -5.49
CA ASP A 105 -1.70 6.30 -6.25
C ASP A 105 -2.86 5.71 -5.46
N GLY A 106 -4.04 5.64 -6.07
CA GLY A 106 -5.22 5.01 -5.47
C GLY A 106 -5.81 5.79 -4.28
N ALA A 107 -5.49 7.08 -4.14
CA ALA A 107 -6.13 7.92 -3.13
C ALA A 107 -7.65 7.93 -3.34
N ALA A 108 -8.39 7.40 -2.37
CA ALA A 108 -9.85 7.30 -2.42
C ALA A 108 -10.57 8.59 -2.00
N VAL A 109 -9.83 9.56 -1.46
CA VAL A 109 -10.31 10.87 -1.02
C VAL A 109 -9.40 11.97 -1.55
N PRO A 110 -9.89 13.21 -1.69
CA PRO A 110 -9.06 14.34 -2.12
C PRO A 110 -7.83 14.52 -1.23
N ILE A 111 -6.69 14.80 -1.85
CA ILE A 111 -5.45 15.05 -1.12
C ILE A 111 -5.52 16.45 -0.52
N HIS A 112 -5.26 16.54 0.80
CA HIS A 112 -5.25 17.83 1.51
C HIS A 112 -4.22 18.80 0.88
N PRO A 113 -4.55 20.10 0.72
CA PRO A 113 -3.66 21.06 0.06
C PRO A 113 -2.23 21.13 0.62
N GLY A 114 -2.06 21.01 1.94
CA GLY A 114 -0.75 20.95 2.58
C GLY A 114 0.07 19.71 2.18
N ALA A 115 -0.56 18.54 2.08
CA ALA A 115 0.10 17.34 1.59
C ALA A 115 0.41 17.44 0.09
N ALA A 116 -0.52 17.97 -0.69
CA ALA A 116 -0.35 18.17 -2.14
C ALA A 116 0.86 19.07 -2.45
N LYS A 117 1.10 20.13 -1.67
CA LYS A 117 2.31 20.97 -1.81
C LYS A 117 3.57 20.13 -1.70
N TYR A 118 3.68 19.35 -0.64
CA TYR A 118 4.86 18.49 -0.44
C TYR A 118 5.07 17.53 -1.60
N TYR A 119 4.01 16.85 -2.03
CA TYR A 119 4.09 15.89 -3.14
C TYR A 119 4.48 16.55 -4.47
N LYS A 120 4.02 17.78 -4.73
CA LYS A 120 4.46 18.56 -5.90
C LYS A 120 5.94 18.93 -5.83
N GLU A 121 6.42 19.37 -4.67
CA GLU A 121 7.85 19.66 -4.45
C GLU A 121 8.73 18.43 -4.67
N GLN A 122 8.20 17.23 -4.42
CA GLN A 122 8.90 15.97 -4.63
C GLN A 122 8.69 15.36 -6.04
N GLY A 123 7.97 16.05 -6.93
CA GLY A 123 7.69 15.58 -8.28
C GLY A 123 6.79 14.33 -8.34
N VAL A 124 5.92 14.15 -7.34
CA VAL A 124 4.99 13.00 -7.25
C VAL A 124 3.60 13.37 -7.78
N MET A 125 3.29 14.65 -7.86
CA MET A 125 2.04 15.21 -8.39
C MET A 125 2.33 16.26 -9.47
#